data_fc995e59260ba561a1994062d4e8212e
#
_entry.id   fc995e59260ba561a1994062d4e8212e
#
_cell.length_a   1.000
_cell.length_b   1.000
_cell.length_c   1.000
_cell.angle_alpha   90.00
_cell.angle_beta   90.00
_cell.angle_gamma   90.00
#
_symmetry.space_group_name_H-M   'P 1'
#
loop_
_entity.id
_entity.type
_entity.pdbx_description
1 polymer ?
#
loop_
_entity_poly.entity_id
_entity_poly.type
_entity_poly.pdbx_seq_one_letter_code
_entity_poly.pdbx_strand_id
1 'polypeptide(L)'
;MTAPRATVVVCCFNGAGELPKVLEALATQTLHDQLEVLVVDDGSSDGTADVARAHGVRVIVHERNAGLAAARNTGWRSANAPVVVFTDDDCRPAPDWLERLLPAIESDPGVIGAGGAVLGVDADSLTRRYLQANNPLLPLESDLLESDGLAHRLWLYVRRSVAPQQPTGARDVSSVVGANMAFRVETLKLAEGFDERFHFGGEEEDLCRRLVLSGAGRLRFVPEALVIHEFEPSLRDTLRRSKAYGRGNARMYLKHSDLSPTVYPLPLLVVAALAAAAFLRRPRWAVAALLMPQLLFAHWPAKAVVRRRPEWLVYPYLQLLQEGCSDVGFAGMMLTGRDQFAAGEEA
;
A
#
# COMPACT_ATOMS: atom_id res chain seq x y z
N MET A 1 5.02 35.01 -9.52
CA MET A 1 5.18 33.55 -9.67
C MET A 1 3.79 32.98 -9.93
N THR A 2 3.61 32.17 -10.93
CA THR A 2 2.34 31.45 -11.16
C THR A 2 2.11 30.45 -10.02
N ALA A 3 0.86 30.24 -9.63
CA ALA A 3 0.55 29.24 -8.60
C ALA A 3 1.02 27.84 -9.09
N PRO A 4 1.55 27.00 -8.20
CA PRO A 4 1.98 25.66 -8.57
C PRO A 4 0.79 24.82 -9.05
N ARG A 5 1.04 23.95 -10.01
CA ARG A 5 0.04 23.03 -10.57
C ARG A 5 -0.27 21.88 -9.61
N ALA A 6 0.75 21.40 -8.91
CA ALA A 6 0.61 20.39 -7.87
C ALA A 6 1.59 20.64 -6.71
N THR A 7 1.19 20.26 -5.49
CA THR A 7 2.07 20.14 -4.33
C THR A 7 2.40 18.67 -4.12
N VAL A 8 3.68 18.31 -4.24
CA VAL A 8 4.17 16.97 -3.91
C VAL A 8 4.51 16.93 -2.43
N VAL A 9 3.83 16.10 -1.68
CA VAL A 9 4.04 15.88 -0.25
C VAL A 9 4.83 14.60 -0.05
N VAL A 10 6.00 14.73 0.58
CA VAL A 10 6.84 13.60 1.01
C VAL A 10 6.77 13.52 2.52
N CYS A 11 6.16 12.44 3.06
CA CYS A 11 6.08 12.20 4.49
C CYS A 11 7.28 11.35 4.93
N CYS A 12 7.99 11.79 5.96
CA CYS A 12 9.22 11.15 6.42
C CYS A 12 9.20 10.90 7.93
N PHE A 13 9.76 9.77 8.34
CA PHE A 13 10.09 9.51 9.74
C PHE A 13 11.39 8.70 9.83
N ASN A 14 12.47 9.33 10.32
CA ASN A 14 13.83 8.77 10.35
C ASN A 14 14.30 8.33 8.95
N GLY A 15 14.10 9.22 7.96
CA GLY A 15 14.36 8.97 6.54
C GLY A 15 15.58 9.69 5.98
N ALA A 16 16.50 10.20 6.82
CA ALA A 16 17.63 11.01 6.36
C ALA A 16 18.51 10.32 5.30
N GLY A 17 18.58 8.99 5.31
CA GLY A 17 19.35 8.20 4.33
C GLY A 17 18.70 8.07 2.96
N GLU A 18 17.37 8.02 2.89
CA GLU A 18 16.62 7.79 1.65
C GLU A 18 16.06 9.07 1.03
N LEU A 19 15.71 10.07 1.86
CA LEU A 19 15.13 11.34 1.44
C LEU A 19 15.91 12.07 0.33
N PRO A 20 17.26 12.11 0.29
CA PRO A 20 17.98 12.73 -0.82
C PRO A 20 17.60 12.16 -2.18
N LYS A 21 17.40 10.85 -2.28
CA LYS A 21 17.11 10.16 -3.54
C LYS A 21 15.74 10.56 -4.12
N VAL A 22 14.72 10.69 -3.26
CA VAL A 22 13.41 11.15 -3.72
C VAL A 22 13.43 12.63 -4.10
N LEU A 23 14.15 13.49 -3.33
CA LEU A 23 14.26 14.91 -3.64
C LEU A 23 15.02 15.16 -4.95
N GLU A 24 16.08 14.40 -5.23
CA GLU A 24 16.80 14.43 -6.50
C GLU A 24 15.90 13.99 -7.66
N ALA A 25 15.10 12.92 -7.48
CA ALA A 25 14.13 12.47 -8.49
C ALA A 25 13.03 13.51 -8.74
N LEU A 26 12.59 14.24 -7.70
CA LEU A 26 11.62 15.33 -7.84
C LEU A 26 12.23 16.57 -8.52
N ALA A 27 13.49 16.88 -8.26
CA ALA A 27 14.20 17.97 -8.93
C ALA A 27 14.39 17.72 -10.44
N THR A 28 14.36 16.46 -10.89
CA THR A 28 14.51 16.09 -12.31
C THR A 28 13.17 15.86 -13.03
N GLN A 29 12.04 16.17 -12.40
CA GLN A 29 10.73 16.03 -13.05
C GLN A 29 10.58 16.98 -14.24
N THR A 30 9.93 16.51 -15.31
CA THR A 30 9.62 17.33 -16.51
C THR A 30 8.76 18.55 -16.22
N LEU A 31 7.99 18.50 -15.13
CA LEU A 31 7.14 19.60 -14.64
C LEU A 31 7.73 20.36 -13.46
N HIS A 32 9.02 20.19 -13.14
CA HIS A 32 9.66 20.72 -11.93
C HIS A 32 9.28 22.18 -11.61
N ASP A 33 9.33 23.07 -12.60
CA ASP A 33 9.04 24.51 -12.42
C ASP A 33 7.55 24.82 -12.10
N GLN A 34 6.68 23.82 -12.22
CA GLN A 34 5.24 23.92 -11.96
C GLN A 34 4.84 23.23 -10.64
N LEU A 35 5.81 22.76 -9.88
CA LEU A 35 5.58 21.99 -8.67
C LEU A 35 6.01 22.74 -7.42
N GLU A 36 5.28 22.52 -6.34
CA GLU A 36 5.75 22.75 -4.98
C GLU A 36 6.15 21.39 -4.39
N VAL A 37 7.33 21.31 -3.76
CA VAL A 37 7.74 20.14 -2.96
C VAL A 37 7.67 20.49 -1.50
N LEU A 38 6.92 19.70 -0.73
CA LEU A 38 6.72 19.84 0.70
C LEU A 38 7.12 18.55 1.41
N VAL A 39 8.11 18.61 2.27
CA VAL A 39 8.49 17.52 3.18
C VAL A 39 7.76 17.72 4.51
N VAL A 40 7.10 16.69 4.99
CA VAL A 40 6.55 16.62 6.34
C VAL A 40 7.35 15.62 7.14
N ASP A 41 8.17 16.11 8.05
CA ASP A 41 8.97 15.34 8.97
C ASP A 41 8.14 15.02 10.22
N ASP A 42 7.76 13.77 10.40
CA ASP A 42 6.88 13.32 11.49
C ASP A 42 7.65 13.08 12.80
N GLY A 43 8.47 14.07 13.20
CA GLY A 43 9.21 14.05 14.46
C GLY A 43 10.43 13.14 14.45
N SER A 44 11.22 13.18 13.38
CA SER A 44 12.45 12.39 13.25
C SER A 44 13.55 12.84 14.22
N SER A 45 14.45 11.92 14.55
CA SER A 45 15.61 12.15 15.41
C SER A 45 16.96 12.00 14.68
N ASP A 46 16.95 11.70 13.37
CA ASP A 46 18.14 11.35 12.57
C ASP A 46 18.65 12.48 11.66
N GLY A 47 18.09 13.70 11.78
CA GLY A 47 18.47 14.82 10.92
C GLY A 47 17.69 14.92 9.61
N THR A 48 16.60 14.19 9.42
CA THR A 48 15.72 14.21 8.23
C THR A 48 15.34 15.64 7.82
N ALA A 49 14.89 16.49 8.76
CA ALA A 49 14.50 17.87 8.49
C ALA A 49 15.66 18.72 7.94
N ASP A 50 16.89 18.50 8.41
CA ASP A 50 18.06 19.26 7.95
C ASP A 50 18.46 18.84 6.54
N VAL A 51 18.35 17.56 6.23
CA VAL A 51 18.51 17.04 4.86
C VAL A 51 17.53 17.72 3.91
N ALA A 52 16.24 17.78 4.26
CA ALA A 52 15.23 18.43 3.43
C ALA A 52 15.51 19.92 3.22
N ARG A 53 15.88 20.66 4.28
CA ARG A 53 16.24 22.09 4.19
C ARG A 53 17.46 22.32 3.28
N ALA A 54 18.46 21.43 3.34
CA ALA A 54 19.66 21.51 2.50
C ALA A 54 19.34 21.37 1.00
N HIS A 55 18.25 20.66 0.64
CA HIS A 55 17.75 20.58 -0.74
C HIS A 55 16.86 21.76 -1.16
N GLY A 56 16.67 22.77 -0.29
CA GLY A 56 15.92 23.98 -0.60
C GLY A 56 14.40 23.79 -0.71
N VAL A 57 13.87 22.67 -0.24
CA VAL A 57 12.41 22.40 -0.24
C VAL A 57 11.76 22.91 1.04
N ARG A 58 10.45 23.15 0.97
CA ARG A 58 9.66 23.53 2.14
C ARG A 58 9.53 22.35 3.10
N VAL A 59 9.70 22.61 4.41
CA VAL A 59 9.67 21.56 5.45
C VAL A 59 8.72 21.97 6.56
N ILE A 60 7.89 21.02 7.00
CA ILE A 60 7.10 21.11 8.23
C ILE A 60 7.58 19.97 9.15
N VAL A 61 7.83 20.28 10.41
CA VAL A 61 8.32 19.29 11.40
C VAL A 61 7.31 19.16 12.51
N HIS A 62 6.88 17.93 12.80
CA HIS A 62 6.06 17.62 13.96
C HIS A 62 6.92 17.54 15.23
N GLU A 63 6.38 17.92 16.37
CA GLU A 63 7.07 17.82 17.67
C GLU A 63 7.38 16.37 18.07
N ARG A 64 6.57 15.43 17.59
CA ARG A 64 6.68 13.99 17.84
C ARG A 64 6.05 13.19 16.71
N ASN A 65 6.38 11.92 16.60
CA ASN A 65 5.72 11.01 15.67
C ASN A 65 4.22 10.94 15.95
N ALA A 66 3.41 11.41 15.01
CA ALA A 66 1.95 11.40 15.05
C ALA A 66 1.34 10.33 14.11
N GLY A 67 2.16 9.71 13.27
CA GLY A 67 1.79 8.69 12.31
C GLY A 67 1.58 9.23 10.89
N LEU A 68 1.63 8.32 9.91
CA LEU A 68 1.62 8.65 8.48
C LEU A 68 0.35 9.40 8.06
N ALA A 69 -0.82 9.04 8.60
CA ALA A 69 -2.08 9.73 8.32
C ALA A 69 -2.04 11.20 8.76
N ALA A 70 -1.49 11.49 9.95
CA ALA A 70 -1.32 12.84 10.46
C ALA A 70 -0.33 13.65 9.62
N ALA A 71 0.80 13.05 9.23
CA ALA A 71 1.78 13.68 8.34
C ALA A 71 1.17 14.04 6.97
N ARG A 72 0.40 13.14 6.35
CA ARG A 72 -0.33 13.40 5.12
C ARG A 72 -1.38 14.50 5.28
N ASN A 73 -2.08 14.52 6.42
CA ASN A 73 -3.04 15.58 6.75
C ASN A 73 -2.37 16.95 6.89
N THR A 74 -1.23 17.03 7.54
CA THR A 74 -0.42 18.26 7.61
C THR A 74 0.00 18.69 6.21
N GLY A 75 0.43 17.75 5.38
CA GLY A 75 0.87 18.02 4.00
C GLY A 75 -0.23 18.63 3.14
N TRP A 76 -1.39 17.98 3.02
CA TRP A 76 -2.43 18.50 2.14
C TRP A 76 -3.08 19.79 2.64
N ARG A 77 -3.20 19.98 3.97
CA ARG A 77 -3.70 21.24 4.55
C ARG A 77 -2.75 22.41 4.30
N SER A 78 -1.47 22.12 4.11
CA SER A 78 -0.41 23.12 3.88
C SER A 78 -0.07 23.32 2.40
N ALA A 79 -0.72 22.59 1.50
CA ALA A 79 -0.49 22.67 0.07
C ALA A 79 -0.94 24.00 -0.52
N ASN A 80 -0.17 24.56 -1.46
CA ASN A 80 -0.50 25.79 -2.18
C ASN A 80 -1.13 25.52 -3.56
N ALA A 81 -1.13 24.26 -4.02
CA ALA A 81 -1.69 23.87 -5.31
C ALA A 81 -3.10 23.27 -5.17
N PRO A 82 -3.90 23.24 -6.26
CA PRO A 82 -5.22 22.60 -6.27
C PRO A 82 -5.19 21.09 -6.22
N VAL A 83 -4.05 20.47 -6.59
CA VAL A 83 -3.82 19.03 -6.54
C VAL A 83 -2.68 18.73 -5.58
N VAL A 84 -2.87 17.76 -4.71
CA VAL A 84 -1.83 17.22 -3.83
C VAL A 84 -1.45 15.83 -4.30
N VAL A 85 -0.16 15.57 -4.40
CA VAL A 85 0.41 14.28 -4.77
C VAL A 85 1.24 13.79 -3.60
N PHE A 86 1.06 12.51 -3.23
CA PHE A 86 1.82 11.88 -2.16
C PHE A 86 2.78 10.84 -2.72
N THR A 87 3.97 10.82 -2.15
CA THR A 87 4.96 9.75 -2.33
C THR A 87 5.73 9.56 -1.03
N ASP A 88 6.33 8.38 -0.85
CA ASP A 88 7.07 8.05 0.36
C ASP A 88 8.57 8.42 0.19
N ASP A 89 9.31 8.50 1.30
CA ASP A 89 10.72 8.93 1.33
C ASP A 89 11.70 7.87 0.79
N ASP A 90 11.24 6.62 0.60
CA ASP A 90 11.96 5.51 -0.02
C ASP A 90 11.56 5.27 -1.49
N CYS A 91 10.94 6.27 -2.11
CA CYS A 91 10.45 6.23 -3.48
C CYS A 91 11.33 7.04 -4.45
N ARG A 92 11.34 6.60 -5.72
CA ARG A 92 12.00 7.32 -6.84
C ARG A 92 11.02 7.47 -7.99
N PRO A 93 10.32 8.60 -8.09
CA PRO A 93 9.44 8.89 -9.21
C PRO A 93 10.22 8.94 -10.53
N ALA A 94 9.63 8.35 -11.61
CA ALA A 94 10.18 8.49 -12.95
C ALA A 94 10.17 9.95 -13.40
N PRO A 95 11.07 10.40 -14.30
CA PRO A 95 11.17 11.81 -14.68
C PRO A 95 9.89 12.41 -15.27
N ASP A 96 9.03 11.61 -15.90
CA ASP A 96 7.74 12.00 -16.48
C ASP A 96 6.52 11.61 -15.63
N TRP A 97 6.76 11.22 -14.35
CA TRP A 97 5.73 10.73 -13.44
C TRP A 97 4.51 11.67 -13.35
N LEU A 98 4.73 12.94 -13.02
CA LEU A 98 3.65 13.90 -12.84
C LEU A 98 3.04 14.36 -14.16
N GLU A 99 3.82 14.39 -15.23
CA GLU A 99 3.33 14.64 -16.58
C GLU A 99 2.31 13.55 -17.01
N ARG A 100 2.49 12.29 -16.54
CA ARG A 100 1.56 11.19 -16.78
C ARG A 100 0.37 11.19 -15.83
N LEU A 101 0.59 11.53 -14.55
CA LEU A 101 -0.42 11.40 -13.50
C LEU A 101 -1.46 12.54 -13.52
N LEU A 102 -1.00 13.80 -13.60
CA LEU A 102 -1.87 14.97 -13.43
C LEU A 102 -2.99 15.10 -14.46
N PRO A 103 -2.78 14.78 -15.76
CA PRO A 103 -3.86 14.87 -16.75
C PRO A 103 -5.07 13.99 -16.41
N ALA A 104 -4.90 12.88 -15.70
CA ALA A 104 -6.01 12.02 -15.31
C ALA A 104 -7.00 12.71 -14.36
N ILE A 105 -6.51 13.64 -13.53
CA ILE A 105 -7.33 14.42 -12.59
C ILE A 105 -7.81 15.72 -13.28
N GLU A 106 -6.93 16.40 -14.00
CA GLU A 106 -7.22 17.73 -14.52
C GLU A 106 -8.21 17.74 -15.67
N SER A 107 -8.16 16.71 -16.56
CA SER A 107 -8.99 16.65 -17.76
C SER A 107 -10.42 16.15 -17.52
N ASP A 108 -10.67 15.48 -16.39
CA ASP A 108 -12.00 14.92 -16.07
C ASP A 108 -12.41 15.33 -14.64
N PRO A 109 -13.40 16.24 -14.49
CA PRO A 109 -13.91 16.65 -13.17
C PRO A 109 -14.50 15.50 -12.36
N GLY A 110 -14.93 14.41 -13.00
CA GLY A 110 -15.44 13.21 -12.33
C GLY A 110 -14.34 12.33 -11.72
N VAL A 111 -13.06 12.61 -12.06
CA VAL A 111 -11.90 11.95 -11.42
C VAL A 111 -11.43 12.80 -10.24
N ILE A 112 -11.64 12.27 -9.05
CA ILE A 112 -11.35 12.97 -7.78
C ILE A 112 -9.97 12.65 -7.23
N GLY A 113 -9.39 11.54 -7.67
CA GLY A 113 -8.04 11.11 -7.33
C GLY A 113 -7.48 10.15 -8.37
N ALA A 114 -6.18 10.04 -8.42
CA ALA A 114 -5.48 9.12 -9.32
C ALA A 114 -4.28 8.49 -8.61
N GLY A 115 -3.87 7.33 -9.08
CA GLY A 115 -2.66 6.66 -8.63
C GLY A 115 -1.92 6.03 -9.80
N GLY A 116 -0.62 5.91 -9.68
CA GLY A 116 0.24 5.29 -10.67
C GLY A 116 0.78 3.93 -10.26
N ALA A 117 1.57 3.33 -11.13
CA ALA A 117 2.25 2.08 -10.81
C ALA A 117 3.39 2.31 -9.81
N VAL A 118 3.55 1.35 -8.89
CA VAL A 118 4.69 1.27 -7.99
C VAL A 118 5.42 -0.03 -8.28
N LEU A 119 6.70 0.06 -8.62
CA LEU A 119 7.54 -1.11 -8.93
C LEU A 119 8.73 -1.15 -7.97
N GLY A 120 9.24 -2.35 -7.69
CA GLY A 120 10.47 -2.49 -6.92
C GLY A 120 11.73 -2.15 -7.74
N VAL A 121 12.78 -1.72 -7.06
CA VAL A 121 14.13 -1.62 -7.65
C VAL A 121 14.65 -3.00 -8.07
N ASP A 122 15.73 -3.02 -8.85
CA ASP A 122 16.43 -4.25 -9.24
C ASP A 122 16.80 -5.11 -8.01
N ALA A 123 16.47 -6.38 -8.12
CA ALA A 123 16.42 -7.29 -6.99
C ALA A 123 17.72 -8.05 -6.82
N ASP A 124 18.51 -7.67 -5.84
CA ASP A 124 19.76 -8.30 -5.42
C ASP A 124 19.56 -9.51 -4.47
N SER A 125 18.42 -9.59 -3.78
CA SER A 125 18.08 -10.65 -2.84
C SER A 125 16.88 -11.49 -3.30
N LEU A 126 16.72 -12.71 -2.73
CA LEU A 126 15.57 -13.57 -2.98
C LEU A 126 14.26 -12.86 -2.56
N THR A 127 14.30 -12.15 -1.43
CA THR A 127 13.14 -11.42 -0.90
C THR A 127 12.70 -10.30 -1.85
N ARG A 128 13.63 -9.48 -2.33
CA ARG A 128 13.33 -8.41 -3.30
C ARG A 128 12.81 -8.96 -4.61
N ARG A 129 13.42 -10.05 -5.15
CA ARG A 129 12.91 -10.72 -6.36
C ARG A 129 11.50 -11.28 -6.17
N TYR A 130 11.21 -11.81 -4.98
CA TYR A 130 9.86 -12.24 -4.64
C TYR A 130 8.88 -11.08 -4.58
N LEU A 131 9.20 -9.98 -3.87
CA LEU A 131 8.35 -8.80 -3.77
C LEU A 131 8.12 -8.11 -5.12
N GLN A 132 9.13 -8.10 -6.00
CA GLN A 132 8.99 -7.61 -7.37
C GLN A 132 8.02 -8.48 -8.20
N ALA A 133 8.03 -9.80 -7.98
CA ALA A 133 7.14 -10.73 -8.67
C ALA A 133 5.73 -10.81 -8.04
N ASN A 134 5.63 -10.58 -6.73
CA ASN A 134 4.41 -10.54 -5.92
C ASN A 134 4.26 -9.16 -5.28
N ASN A 135 4.10 -8.13 -6.12
CA ASN A 135 4.05 -6.75 -5.69
C ASN A 135 2.88 -6.50 -4.72
N PRO A 136 3.13 -6.10 -3.46
CA PRO A 136 2.08 -5.79 -2.50
C PRO A 136 1.44 -4.41 -2.75
N LEU A 137 2.07 -3.55 -3.55
CA LEU A 137 1.65 -2.16 -3.80
C LEU A 137 0.85 -2.07 -5.10
N LEU A 138 -0.27 -2.80 -5.16
CA LEU A 138 -1.23 -2.75 -6.26
C LEU A 138 -2.52 -2.07 -5.80
N PRO A 139 -3.18 -1.28 -6.68
CA PRO A 139 -4.48 -0.71 -6.36
C PRO A 139 -5.52 -1.81 -6.14
N LEU A 140 -6.49 -1.58 -5.24
CA LEU A 140 -7.61 -2.48 -5.05
C LEU A 140 -8.61 -2.33 -6.20
N GLU A 141 -8.98 -3.46 -6.78
CA GLU A 141 -9.99 -3.53 -7.81
C GLU A 141 -11.41 -3.45 -7.22
N SER A 142 -12.35 -2.90 -8.00
CA SER A 142 -13.73 -2.64 -7.56
C SER A 142 -14.49 -3.91 -7.13
N ASP A 143 -14.17 -5.07 -7.73
CA ASP A 143 -14.80 -6.35 -7.40
C ASP A 143 -14.58 -6.80 -5.95
N LEU A 144 -13.59 -6.26 -5.26
CA LEU A 144 -13.37 -6.50 -3.83
C LEU A 144 -14.30 -5.69 -2.92
N LEU A 145 -14.72 -4.49 -3.35
CA LEU A 145 -15.70 -3.69 -2.61
C LEU A 145 -17.11 -4.27 -2.70
N GLU A 146 -17.44 -4.92 -3.82
CA GLU A 146 -18.77 -5.46 -4.10
C GLU A 146 -19.02 -6.84 -3.49
N SER A 147 -18.01 -7.44 -2.84
CA SER A 147 -18.12 -8.82 -2.36
C SER A 147 -18.66 -8.90 -0.94
N ASP A 148 -19.96 -9.16 -0.80
CA ASP A 148 -20.68 -9.19 0.50
C ASP A 148 -20.59 -10.50 1.26
N GLY A 149 -20.17 -11.60 0.62
CA GLY A 149 -20.25 -12.93 1.19
C GLY A 149 -18.91 -13.61 1.41
N LEU A 150 -18.76 -14.30 2.55
CA LEU A 150 -17.56 -15.10 2.87
C LEU A 150 -17.24 -16.12 1.75
N ALA A 151 -18.25 -16.76 1.16
CA ALA A 151 -18.07 -17.73 0.07
C ALA A 151 -17.51 -17.08 -1.19
N HIS A 152 -17.98 -15.88 -1.56
CA HIS A 152 -17.47 -15.15 -2.71
C HIS A 152 -16.03 -14.69 -2.48
N ARG A 153 -15.70 -14.21 -1.27
CA ARG A 153 -14.32 -13.83 -0.90
C ARG A 153 -13.36 -15.01 -0.90
N LEU A 154 -13.79 -16.16 -0.41
CA LEU A 154 -13.01 -17.40 -0.48
C LEU A 154 -12.76 -17.80 -1.94
N TRP A 155 -13.78 -17.71 -2.79
CA TRP A 155 -13.65 -17.96 -4.22
C TRP A 155 -12.68 -16.97 -4.89
N LEU A 156 -12.77 -15.67 -4.59
CA LEU A 156 -11.83 -14.65 -5.07
C LEU A 156 -10.40 -14.95 -4.61
N TYR A 157 -10.21 -15.34 -3.34
CA TYR A 157 -8.91 -15.73 -2.82
C TYR A 157 -8.32 -16.90 -3.60
N VAL A 158 -9.08 -17.98 -3.79
CA VAL A 158 -8.64 -19.15 -4.56
C VAL A 158 -8.34 -18.79 -6.01
N ARG A 159 -9.26 -18.06 -6.68
CA ARG A 159 -9.07 -17.62 -8.06
C ARG A 159 -7.80 -16.79 -8.24
N ARG A 160 -7.56 -15.81 -7.37
CA ARG A 160 -6.35 -14.95 -7.42
C ARG A 160 -5.09 -15.72 -7.09
N SER A 161 -5.17 -16.66 -6.14
CA SER A 161 -4.04 -17.50 -5.76
C SER A 161 -3.61 -18.44 -6.89
N VAL A 162 -4.56 -19.03 -7.62
CA VAL A 162 -4.28 -19.96 -8.73
C VAL A 162 -3.91 -19.22 -10.01
N ALA A 163 -4.63 -18.17 -10.34
CA ALA A 163 -4.49 -17.40 -11.58
C ALA A 163 -4.58 -15.89 -11.32
N PRO A 164 -3.53 -15.27 -10.75
CA PRO A 164 -3.53 -13.84 -10.49
C PRO A 164 -3.69 -13.07 -11.81
N GLN A 165 -4.72 -12.23 -11.86
CA GLN A 165 -4.91 -11.30 -12.97
C GLN A 165 -4.10 -10.04 -12.67
N GLN A 166 -3.39 -9.56 -13.68
CA GLN A 166 -2.75 -8.24 -13.65
C GLN A 166 -3.41 -7.42 -14.76
N PRO A 167 -4.47 -6.66 -14.42
CA PRO A 167 -5.10 -5.79 -15.39
C PRO A 167 -4.09 -4.78 -15.92
N THR A 168 -4.03 -4.62 -17.24
CA THR A 168 -3.16 -3.68 -17.93
C THR A 168 -3.95 -2.45 -18.36
N GLY A 169 -3.27 -1.28 -18.44
CA GLY A 169 -3.86 -0.04 -18.91
C GLY A 169 -4.56 0.79 -17.83
N ALA A 170 -4.88 2.03 -18.22
CA ALA A 170 -5.58 2.98 -17.38
C ALA A 170 -7.03 2.52 -17.14
N ARG A 171 -7.49 2.56 -15.87
CA ARG A 171 -8.83 2.09 -15.45
C ARG A 171 -9.28 2.74 -14.16
N ASP A 172 -10.56 2.64 -13.89
CA ASP A 172 -11.10 3.04 -12.59
C ASP A 172 -10.81 1.95 -11.55
N VAL A 173 -10.50 2.36 -10.33
CA VAL A 173 -10.11 1.50 -9.20
C VAL A 173 -10.83 1.94 -7.93
N SER A 174 -10.91 1.07 -6.94
CA SER A 174 -11.52 1.38 -5.65
C SER A 174 -10.56 2.00 -4.63
N SER A 175 -9.27 1.80 -4.80
CA SER A 175 -8.25 2.52 -4.03
C SER A 175 -6.99 2.75 -4.85
N VAL A 176 -6.18 3.69 -4.41
CA VAL A 176 -4.84 3.98 -4.92
C VAL A 176 -3.81 3.72 -3.82
N VAL A 177 -2.55 3.57 -4.18
CA VAL A 177 -1.46 3.21 -3.26
C VAL A 177 -0.81 4.46 -2.70
N GLY A 178 -0.58 4.50 -1.38
CA GLY A 178 -0.03 5.63 -0.65
C GLY A 178 1.29 6.19 -1.20
N ALA A 179 2.14 5.33 -1.73
CA ALA A 179 3.42 5.69 -2.34
C ALA A 179 3.30 6.42 -3.71
N ASN A 180 2.12 6.39 -4.34
CA ASN A 180 1.88 6.98 -5.66
C ASN A 180 0.40 7.34 -5.84
N MET A 181 -0.04 8.39 -5.16
CA MET A 181 -1.43 8.85 -5.21
C MET A 181 -1.54 10.36 -5.30
N ALA A 182 -2.58 10.84 -5.95
CA ALA A 182 -2.91 12.24 -6.09
C ALA A 182 -4.41 12.48 -5.86
N PHE A 183 -4.75 13.60 -5.26
CA PHE A 183 -6.12 14.02 -5.00
C PHE A 183 -6.31 15.51 -5.25
N ARG A 184 -7.51 15.91 -5.62
CA ARG A 184 -7.90 17.33 -5.53
C ARG A 184 -7.94 17.74 -4.05
N VAL A 185 -7.44 18.91 -3.73
CA VAL A 185 -7.54 19.46 -2.35
C VAL A 185 -8.98 19.56 -1.89
N GLU A 186 -9.89 19.92 -2.80
CA GLU A 186 -11.33 19.99 -2.51
C GLU A 186 -11.91 18.64 -2.10
N THR A 187 -11.48 17.57 -2.75
CA THR A 187 -11.89 16.21 -2.41
C THR A 187 -11.39 15.78 -1.01
N LEU A 188 -10.14 16.13 -0.68
CA LEU A 188 -9.61 15.88 0.66
C LEU A 188 -10.34 16.69 1.74
N LYS A 189 -10.74 17.93 1.44
CA LYS A 189 -11.57 18.74 2.35
C LYS A 189 -12.93 18.10 2.58
N LEU A 190 -13.61 17.62 1.54
CA LEU A 190 -14.90 16.93 1.65
C LEU A 190 -14.83 15.68 2.52
N ALA A 191 -13.74 14.93 2.42
CA ALA A 191 -13.52 13.71 3.20
C ALA A 191 -12.89 13.97 4.58
N GLU A 192 -12.63 15.26 4.95
CA GLU A 192 -11.90 15.64 6.16
C GLU A 192 -10.47 15.05 6.24
N GLY A 193 -9.95 14.59 5.09
CA GLY A 193 -8.61 14.00 4.97
C GLY A 193 -8.55 12.55 5.42
N PHE A 194 -7.36 12.15 5.86
CA PHE A 194 -7.05 10.82 6.36
C PHE A 194 -7.48 10.68 7.83
N ASP A 195 -7.98 9.51 8.20
CA ASP A 195 -8.31 9.19 9.59
C ASP A 195 -7.04 8.86 10.37
N GLU A 196 -6.65 9.75 11.29
CA GLU A 196 -5.40 9.65 12.05
C GLU A 196 -5.37 8.48 13.05
N ARG A 197 -6.50 7.80 13.28
CA ARG A 197 -6.55 6.53 14.03
C ARG A 197 -5.85 5.39 13.29
N PHE A 198 -5.64 5.52 11.97
CA PHE A 198 -4.78 4.65 11.18
C PHE A 198 -3.34 5.15 11.25
N HIS A 199 -2.58 4.70 12.23
CA HIS A 199 -1.18 5.11 12.36
C HIS A 199 -0.31 4.65 11.20
N PHE A 200 -0.56 3.44 10.67
CA PHE A 200 0.13 2.86 9.52
C PHE A 200 -0.70 1.72 8.92
N GLY A 201 -0.95 1.82 7.62
CA GLY A 201 -1.67 0.84 6.79
C GLY A 201 -3.18 0.92 6.91
N GLY A 202 -3.83 1.11 5.75
CA GLY A 202 -5.27 1.21 5.57
C GLY A 202 -5.81 2.64 5.54
N GLU A 203 -5.01 3.65 5.84
CA GLU A 203 -5.45 5.06 5.84
C GLU A 203 -5.84 5.55 4.44
N GLU A 204 -5.11 5.14 3.40
CA GLU A 204 -5.45 5.46 2.02
C GLU A 204 -6.65 4.65 1.53
N GLU A 205 -6.78 3.40 1.94
CA GLU A 205 -7.94 2.57 1.60
C GLU A 205 -9.21 3.12 2.24
N ASP A 206 -9.14 3.55 3.50
CA ASP A 206 -10.23 4.20 4.22
C ASP A 206 -10.68 5.48 3.53
N LEU A 207 -9.73 6.37 3.19
CA LEU A 207 -10.01 7.60 2.47
C LEU A 207 -10.68 7.32 1.12
N CYS A 208 -10.09 6.43 0.32
CA CYS A 208 -10.61 6.05 -0.99
C CYS A 208 -12.03 5.48 -0.88
N ARG A 209 -12.27 4.59 0.09
CA ARG A 209 -13.59 4.01 0.34
C ARG A 209 -14.63 5.07 0.69
N ARG A 210 -14.33 5.98 1.63
CA ARG A 210 -15.25 7.07 2.01
C ARG A 210 -15.60 7.95 0.82
N LEU A 211 -14.62 8.27 -0.02
CA LEU A 211 -14.80 9.07 -1.21
C LEU A 211 -15.66 8.39 -2.28
N VAL A 212 -15.38 7.11 -2.58
CA VAL A 212 -16.13 6.35 -3.58
C VAL A 212 -17.58 6.14 -3.12
N LEU A 213 -17.80 5.74 -1.87
CA LEU A 213 -19.14 5.49 -1.33
C LEU A 213 -19.98 6.77 -1.17
N SER A 214 -19.35 7.94 -0.96
CA SER A 214 -20.07 9.21 -0.93
C SER A 214 -20.56 9.67 -2.32
N GLY A 215 -20.16 8.99 -3.39
CA GLY A 215 -20.47 9.40 -4.75
C GLY A 215 -19.70 10.65 -5.21
N ALA A 216 -18.63 11.03 -4.52
CA ALA A 216 -17.84 12.22 -4.85
C ALA A 216 -17.19 12.15 -6.25
N GLY A 217 -16.94 10.94 -6.76
CA GLY A 217 -16.36 10.70 -8.09
C GLY A 217 -15.62 9.37 -8.17
N ARG A 218 -14.69 9.29 -9.12
CA ARG A 218 -13.94 8.07 -9.45
C ARG A 218 -12.46 8.21 -9.14
N LEU A 219 -11.82 7.10 -8.81
CA LEU A 219 -10.36 7.00 -8.69
C LEU A 219 -9.81 6.36 -9.96
N ARG A 220 -8.75 6.95 -10.52
CA ARG A 220 -8.14 6.51 -11.77
C ARG A 220 -6.76 5.92 -11.56
N PHE A 221 -6.52 4.73 -12.04
CA PHE A 221 -5.18 4.13 -12.12
C PHE A 221 -4.53 4.47 -13.45
N VAL A 222 -3.30 4.99 -13.41
CA VAL A 222 -2.49 5.40 -14.56
C VAL A 222 -1.16 4.63 -14.51
N PRO A 223 -1.06 3.47 -15.14
CA PRO A 223 0.11 2.59 -15.00
C PRO A 223 1.40 3.21 -15.53
N GLU A 224 1.31 4.20 -16.43
CA GLU A 224 2.45 4.93 -17.00
C GLU A 224 3.07 5.94 -16.00
N ALA A 225 2.32 6.37 -15.00
CA ALA A 225 2.82 7.22 -13.93
C ALA A 225 3.59 6.37 -12.91
N LEU A 226 4.88 6.17 -13.18
CA LEU A 226 5.71 5.19 -12.48
C LEU A 226 6.46 5.78 -11.30
N VAL A 227 6.42 5.08 -10.17
CA VAL A 227 7.29 5.27 -9.01
C VAL A 227 8.05 3.98 -8.74
N ILE A 228 9.35 4.09 -8.51
CA ILE A 228 10.21 2.98 -8.09
C ILE A 228 10.32 3.03 -6.56
N HIS A 229 9.98 1.95 -5.89
CA HIS A 229 10.02 1.82 -4.44
C HIS A 229 11.16 0.88 -4.00
N GLU A 230 11.90 1.26 -2.99
CA GLU A 230 12.91 0.37 -2.40
C GLU A 230 12.23 -0.60 -1.43
N PHE A 231 11.94 -1.82 -1.92
CA PHE A 231 11.42 -2.87 -1.05
C PHE A 231 12.44 -3.29 0.01
N GLU A 232 11.92 -3.66 1.17
CA GLU A 232 12.70 -4.18 2.28
C GLU A 232 13.66 -5.31 1.83
N PRO A 233 14.95 -5.22 2.16
CA PRO A 233 15.93 -6.20 1.70
C PRO A 233 15.81 -7.54 2.43
N SER A 234 15.23 -7.56 3.64
CA SER A 234 15.19 -8.74 4.49
C SER A 234 13.79 -9.35 4.58
N LEU A 235 13.74 -10.68 4.66
CA LEU A 235 12.49 -11.41 4.90
C LEU A 235 11.85 -10.99 6.24
N ARG A 236 12.66 -10.73 7.27
CA ARG A 236 12.16 -10.31 8.58
C ARG A 236 11.37 -9.01 8.50
N ASP A 237 11.87 -8.03 7.77
CA ASP A 237 11.21 -6.73 7.64
C ASP A 237 9.97 -6.84 6.75
N THR A 238 10.03 -7.64 5.68
CA THR A 238 8.86 -8.00 4.87
C THR A 238 7.75 -8.61 5.70
N LEU A 239 8.05 -9.56 6.59
CA LEU A 239 7.06 -10.19 7.46
C LEU A 239 6.54 -9.23 8.54
N ARG A 240 7.40 -8.33 9.06
CA ARG A 240 6.99 -7.25 9.96
C ARG A 240 5.99 -6.31 9.29
N ARG A 241 6.26 -5.89 8.06
CA ARG A 241 5.37 -5.06 7.24
C ARG A 241 4.04 -5.79 6.95
N SER A 242 4.08 -7.07 6.58
CA SER A 242 2.87 -7.88 6.38
C SER A 242 1.99 -7.94 7.64
N LYS A 243 2.60 -8.07 8.83
CA LYS A 243 1.88 -8.00 10.10
C LYS A 243 1.25 -6.61 10.33
N ALA A 244 1.92 -5.53 9.94
CA ALA A 244 1.39 -4.17 10.04
C ALA A 244 0.20 -3.97 9.10
N TYR A 245 0.26 -4.47 7.87
CA TYR A 245 -0.89 -4.47 6.94
C TYR A 245 -2.09 -5.27 7.48
N GLY A 246 -1.84 -6.42 8.12
CA GLY A 246 -2.90 -7.16 8.80
C GLY A 246 -3.61 -6.36 9.89
N ARG A 247 -2.88 -5.52 10.64
CA ARG A 247 -3.47 -4.57 11.60
C ARG A 247 -4.30 -3.50 10.88
N GLY A 248 -3.82 -2.99 9.74
CA GLY A 248 -4.58 -2.05 8.89
C GLY A 248 -5.90 -2.66 8.43
N ASN A 249 -5.88 -3.90 7.91
CA ASN A 249 -7.07 -4.64 7.51
C ASN A 249 -8.07 -4.81 8.67
N ALA A 250 -7.58 -5.05 9.89
CA ALA A 250 -8.45 -5.16 11.06
C ALA A 250 -9.09 -3.81 11.43
N ARG A 251 -8.34 -2.71 11.32
CA ARG A 251 -8.89 -1.35 11.53
C ARG A 251 -9.97 -1.02 10.52
N MET A 252 -9.74 -1.34 9.23
CA MET A 252 -10.74 -1.20 8.18
C MET A 252 -12.03 -1.96 8.54
N TYR A 253 -11.91 -3.21 8.94
CA TYR A 253 -13.04 -4.04 9.37
C TYR A 253 -13.75 -3.50 10.63
N LEU A 254 -13.01 -2.97 11.61
CA LEU A 254 -13.57 -2.39 12.82
C LEU A 254 -14.31 -1.08 12.55
N LYS A 255 -13.81 -0.26 11.62
CA LYS A 255 -14.41 1.01 11.26
C LYS A 255 -15.62 0.86 10.32
N HIS A 256 -15.56 -0.07 9.39
CA HIS A 256 -16.57 -0.28 8.34
C HIS A 256 -17.30 -1.60 8.57
N SER A 257 -18.45 -1.55 9.23
CA SER A 257 -19.23 -2.73 9.66
C SER A 257 -19.77 -3.57 8.50
N ASP A 258 -19.83 -3.00 7.30
CA ASP A 258 -20.25 -3.66 6.05
C ASP A 258 -19.12 -4.42 5.35
N LEU A 259 -17.86 -4.25 5.80
CA LEU A 259 -16.74 -5.03 5.27
C LEU A 259 -16.73 -6.45 5.87
N SER A 260 -16.36 -7.41 5.05
CA SER A 260 -15.93 -8.72 5.55
C SER A 260 -14.46 -8.70 5.94
N PRO A 261 -14.04 -9.46 6.98
CA PRO A 261 -12.64 -9.44 7.42
C PRO A 261 -11.70 -9.98 6.33
N THR A 262 -10.59 -9.29 6.11
CA THR A 262 -9.52 -9.75 5.21
C THR A 262 -8.61 -10.70 5.96
N VAL A 263 -8.87 -12.00 5.84
CA VAL A 263 -8.06 -13.09 6.41
C VAL A 263 -7.70 -14.09 5.34
N TYR A 264 -6.58 -14.76 5.52
CA TYR A 264 -6.04 -15.73 4.56
C TYR A 264 -6.21 -17.14 5.11
N PRO A 265 -7.08 -17.99 4.53
CA PRO A 265 -7.41 -19.29 5.10
C PRO A 265 -6.27 -20.31 5.01
N LEU A 266 -5.36 -20.18 4.02
CA LEU A 266 -4.32 -21.19 3.78
C LEU A 266 -3.32 -21.35 4.93
N PRO A 267 -2.79 -20.28 5.56
CA PRO A 267 -1.88 -20.43 6.69
C PRO A 267 -2.48 -21.26 7.83
N LEU A 268 -3.73 -20.97 8.18
CA LEU A 268 -4.45 -21.70 9.23
C LEU A 268 -4.68 -23.15 8.85
N LEU A 269 -5.07 -23.44 7.60
CA LEU A 269 -5.27 -24.81 7.10
C LEU A 269 -3.98 -25.62 7.11
N VAL A 270 -2.85 -25.04 6.71
CA VAL A 270 -1.54 -25.69 6.74
C VAL A 270 -1.15 -26.03 8.19
N VAL A 271 -1.27 -25.07 9.11
CA VAL A 271 -0.96 -25.27 10.54
C VAL A 271 -1.86 -26.38 11.13
N ALA A 272 -3.16 -26.33 10.87
CA ALA A 272 -4.12 -27.33 11.35
C ALA A 272 -3.81 -28.73 10.78
N ALA A 273 -3.46 -28.83 9.49
CA ALA A 273 -3.09 -30.09 8.86
C ALA A 273 -1.77 -30.67 9.42
N LEU A 274 -0.78 -29.83 9.70
CA LEU A 274 0.48 -30.25 10.34
C LEU A 274 0.23 -30.73 11.78
N ALA A 275 -0.58 -29.99 12.56
CA ALA A 275 -0.95 -30.40 13.92
C ALA A 275 -1.72 -31.74 13.91
N ALA A 276 -2.68 -31.92 13.00
CA ALA A 276 -3.40 -33.19 12.83
C ALA A 276 -2.48 -34.34 12.41
N ALA A 277 -1.52 -34.09 11.50
CA ALA A 277 -0.53 -35.08 11.09
C ALA A 277 0.34 -35.54 12.25
N ALA A 278 0.77 -34.62 13.12
CA ALA A 278 1.54 -34.92 14.32
C ALA A 278 0.71 -35.70 15.33
N PHE A 279 -0.49 -35.22 15.64
CA PHE A 279 -1.40 -35.88 16.61
C PHE A 279 -1.78 -37.29 16.19
N LEU A 280 -2.15 -37.47 14.92
CA LEU A 280 -2.55 -38.76 14.35
C LEU A 280 -1.37 -39.66 13.98
N ARG A 281 -0.13 -39.17 14.16
CA ARG A 281 1.13 -39.86 13.75
C ARG A 281 1.08 -40.30 12.28
N ARG A 282 0.58 -39.44 11.39
CA ARG A 282 0.43 -39.72 9.95
C ARG A 282 1.35 -38.81 9.11
N PRO A 283 2.63 -39.17 8.93
CA PRO A 283 3.62 -38.31 8.26
C PRO A 283 3.24 -37.94 6.81
N ARG A 284 2.48 -38.78 6.12
CA ARG A 284 1.93 -38.48 4.78
C ARG A 284 1.04 -37.23 4.76
N TRP A 285 0.35 -36.94 5.85
CA TRP A 285 -0.47 -35.72 5.96
C TRP A 285 0.38 -34.48 6.16
N ALA A 286 1.50 -34.60 6.84
CA ALA A 286 2.48 -33.51 6.91
C ALA A 286 3.04 -33.17 5.52
N VAL A 287 3.39 -34.19 4.72
CA VAL A 287 3.82 -33.99 3.34
C VAL A 287 2.74 -33.31 2.51
N ALA A 288 1.48 -33.77 2.62
CA ALA A 288 0.36 -33.15 1.93
C ALA A 288 0.17 -31.68 2.34
N ALA A 289 0.25 -31.36 3.64
CA ALA A 289 0.17 -30.00 4.15
C ALA A 289 1.29 -29.09 3.60
N LEU A 290 2.51 -29.61 3.51
CA LEU A 290 3.64 -28.87 2.94
C LEU A 290 3.53 -28.66 1.42
N LEU A 291 2.78 -29.50 0.71
CA LEU A 291 2.52 -29.35 -0.72
C LEU A 291 1.34 -28.43 -1.03
N MET A 292 0.47 -28.16 -0.05
CA MET A 292 -0.70 -27.29 -0.27
C MET A 292 -0.34 -25.90 -0.85
N PRO A 293 0.68 -25.18 -0.38
CA PRO A 293 1.06 -23.89 -0.97
C PRO A 293 1.46 -24.01 -2.44
N GLN A 294 2.16 -25.09 -2.83
CA GLN A 294 2.54 -25.32 -4.23
C GLN A 294 1.33 -25.55 -5.14
N LEU A 295 0.29 -26.18 -4.61
CA LEU A 295 -0.93 -26.46 -5.37
C LEU A 295 -1.83 -25.19 -5.48
N LEU A 296 -2.05 -24.49 -4.38
CA LEU A 296 -2.89 -23.31 -4.40
C LEU A 296 -2.25 -22.15 -5.17
N PHE A 297 -0.95 -21.90 -4.96
CA PHE A 297 -0.20 -20.90 -5.68
C PHE A 297 0.50 -21.48 -6.92
N ALA A 298 -0.21 -22.34 -7.65
CA ALA A 298 0.36 -23.13 -8.78
C ALA A 298 0.96 -22.28 -9.90
N HIS A 299 0.58 -21.00 -10.02
CA HIS A 299 1.18 -20.07 -10.97
C HIS A 299 2.68 -19.86 -10.74
N TRP A 300 3.20 -19.97 -9.48
CA TRP A 300 4.61 -19.85 -9.19
C TRP A 300 5.43 -21.03 -9.73
N PRO A 301 5.13 -22.31 -9.38
CA PRO A 301 5.84 -23.44 -9.95
C PRO A 301 5.68 -23.52 -11.49
N ALA A 302 4.51 -23.13 -12.04
CA ALA A 302 4.34 -23.06 -13.49
C ALA A 302 5.29 -22.04 -14.13
N LYS A 303 5.38 -20.82 -13.54
CA LYS A 303 6.34 -19.80 -13.98
C LYS A 303 7.79 -20.25 -13.78
N ALA A 304 8.11 -20.99 -12.69
CA ALA A 304 9.46 -21.53 -12.45
C ALA A 304 9.93 -22.40 -13.61
N VAL A 305 9.05 -23.27 -14.11
CA VAL A 305 9.33 -24.13 -15.27
C VAL A 305 9.48 -23.30 -16.54
N VAL A 306 8.51 -22.45 -16.85
CA VAL A 306 8.48 -21.64 -18.08
C VAL A 306 9.66 -20.66 -18.16
N ARG A 307 9.99 -20.00 -17.06
CA ARG A 307 11.06 -18.99 -16.99
C ARG A 307 12.42 -19.58 -16.64
N ARG A 308 12.51 -20.91 -16.37
CA ARG A 308 13.72 -21.61 -15.94
C ARG A 308 14.37 -20.97 -14.70
N ARG A 309 13.55 -20.55 -13.73
CA ARG A 309 13.96 -19.91 -12.48
C ARG A 309 13.53 -20.76 -11.29
N PRO A 310 14.38 -21.67 -10.79
CA PRO A 310 14.01 -22.60 -9.73
C PRO A 310 13.71 -21.91 -8.40
N GLU A 311 14.22 -20.71 -8.15
CA GLU A 311 13.90 -19.93 -6.95
C GLU A 311 12.39 -19.64 -6.79
N TRP A 312 11.62 -19.66 -7.87
CA TRP A 312 10.17 -19.44 -7.83
C TRP A 312 9.41 -20.60 -7.18
N LEU A 313 10.03 -21.76 -6.98
CA LEU A 313 9.47 -22.85 -6.19
C LEU A 313 9.42 -22.53 -4.68
N VAL A 314 10.19 -21.54 -4.23
CA VAL A 314 10.17 -21.05 -2.84
C VAL A 314 9.05 -20.02 -2.61
N TYR A 315 8.61 -19.32 -3.65
CA TYR A 315 7.65 -18.22 -3.54
C TYR A 315 6.31 -18.58 -2.92
N PRO A 316 5.71 -19.76 -3.16
CA PRO A 316 4.51 -20.22 -2.44
C PRO A 316 4.65 -20.18 -0.93
N TYR A 317 5.83 -20.49 -0.41
CA TYR A 317 6.09 -20.50 1.03
C TYR A 317 6.34 -19.09 1.58
N LEU A 318 6.99 -18.22 0.80
CA LEU A 318 7.13 -16.80 1.17
C LEU A 318 5.77 -16.13 1.23
N GLN A 319 4.89 -16.40 0.26
CA GLN A 319 3.52 -15.90 0.25
C GLN A 319 2.72 -16.44 1.44
N LEU A 320 2.80 -17.73 1.74
CA LEU A 320 2.18 -18.35 2.92
C LEU A 320 2.62 -17.66 4.22
N LEU A 321 3.92 -17.36 4.36
CA LEU A 321 4.46 -16.66 5.53
C LEU A 321 3.95 -15.23 5.64
N GLN A 322 3.89 -14.49 4.54
CA GLN A 322 3.34 -13.14 4.51
C GLN A 322 1.85 -13.12 4.91
N GLU A 323 1.05 -14.01 4.32
CA GLU A 323 -0.37 -14.15 4.63
C GLU A 323 -0.57 -14.51 6.11
N GLY A 324 0.19 -15.47 6.64
CA GLY A 324 0.14 -15.85 8.05
C GLY A 324 0.53 -14.72 9.00
N CYS A 325 1.55 -13.92 8.64
CA CYS A 325 1.92 -12.74 9.43
C CYS A 325 0.84 -11.66 9.38
N SER A 326 0.16 -11.48 8.23
CA SER A 326 -1.00 -10.59 8.12
C SER A 326 -2.13 -11.04 9.04
N ASP A 327 -2.49 -12.34 9.03
CA ASP A 327 -3.53 -12.89 9.90
C ASP A 327 -3.19 -12.72 11.39
N VAL A 328 -1.93 -12.91 11.78
CA VAL A 328 -1.47 -12.62 13.15
C VAL A 328 -1.62 -11.14 13.49
N GLY A 329 -1.33 -10.25 12.54
CA GLY A 329 -1.54 -8.81 12.70
C GLY A 329 -3.01 -8.46 12.89
N PHE A 330 -3.87 -9.03 12.04
CA PHE A 330 -5.33 -8.88 12.09
C PHE A 330 -5.88 -9.36 13.43
N ALA A 331 -5.60 -10.60 13.83
CA ALA A 331 -6.09 -11.17 15.08
C ALA A 331 -5.61 -10.38 16.30
N GLY A 332 -4.33 -9.95 16.31
CA GLY A 332 -3.78 -9.12 17.37
C GLY A 332 -4.54 -7.79 17.54
N MET A 333 -4.84 -7.12 16.43
CA MET A 333 -5.59 -5.85 16.45
C MET A 333 -7.06 -6.07 16.88
N MET A 334 -7.70 -7.14 16.45
CA MET A 334 -9.07 -7.49 16.87
C MET A 334 -9.19 -7.72 18.39
N LEU A 335 -8.12 -8.21 19.03
CA LEU A 335 -8.07 -8.43 20.47
C LEU A 335 -7.78 -7.16 21.29
N THR A 336 -7.00 -6.23 20.71
CA THR A 336 -6.47 -5.08 21.46
C THR A 336 -7.02 -3.73 21.01
N GLY A 337 -7.62 -3.65 19.81
CA GLY A 337 -7.92 -2.39 19.12
C GLY A 337 -9.39 -1.99 19.10
N ARG A 338 -10.30 -2.77 19.67
CA ARG A 338 -11.75 -2.48 19.62
C ARG A 338 -12.12 -1.13 20.23
N ASP A 339 -11.45 -0.73 21.32
CA ASP A 339 -11.77 0.51 22.04
C ASP A 339 -11.40 1.79 21.26
N GLN A 340 -10.46 1.70 20.31
CA GLN A 340 -10.01 2.87 19.53
C GLN A 340 -11.04 3.34 18.48
N PHE A 341 -11.93 2.45 18.04
CA PHE A 341 -12.96 2.74 17.03
C PHE A 341 -14.37 2.80 17.61
N ALA A 342 -14.61 2.21 18.79
CA ALA A 342 -15.89 2.27 19.49
C ALA A 342 -16.22 3.65 20.09
N ALA A 343 -15.20 4.48 20.36
CA ALA A 343 -15.39 5.82 20.94
C ALA A 343 -15.80 6.90 19.91
N GLY A 344 -15.99 6.55 18.63
CA GLY A 344 -16.33 7.48 17.54
C GLY A 344 -17.79 7.49 17.09
N GLU A 345 -18.66 6.65 17.68
CA GLU A 345 -20.09 6.60 17.33
C GLU A 345 -20.97 7.53 18.19
N GLU A 346 -20.41 8.26 19.16
CA GLU A 346 -21.15 9.19 20.03
C GLU A 346 -20.76 10.67 19.87
N ALA A 347 -20.20 11.08 18.71
CA ALA A 347 -19.88 12.50 18.46
C ALA A 347 -20.57 13.04 17.20
#